data_62e4c120b04d948922748008ddbeeff2
#
_entry.id   62e4c120b04d948922748008ddbeeff2
#
_cell.length_a   1.000
_cell.length_b   1.000
_cell.length_c   1.000
_cell.angle_alpha   90.00
_cell.angle_beta   90.00
_cell.angle_gamma   90.00
#
_symmetry.space_group_name_H-M   'P 1'
#
loop_
_entity.id
_entity.type
_entity.pdbx_description
1 polymer ?
#
loop_
_entity_poly.entity_id
_entity_poly.type
_entity_poly.pdbx_seq_one_letter_code
_entity_poly.pdbx_strand_id
1 'polypeptide(L)'
;MTYPGSATYASVKGAMEVLTRYQAKELGERRIRVNILAPGAIETDFGGGRVRDNKEINDTIAALTALGRVGQPDDIGDAICALLSEETGWITAQRIEASGGQAL
;
A
#
# COMPACT_ATOMS: atom_id res chain seq x y z
N MET A 1 6.34 11.69 5.88
CA MET A 1 7.79 11.88 5.66
C MET A 1 8.01 12.28 4.20
N THR A 2 8.79 13.31 3.94
CA THR A 2 9.08 13.80 2.59
C THR A 2 10.56 13.52 2.24
N TYR A 3 10.78 13.01 1.04
CA TYR A 3 12.12 12.73 0.54
C TYR A 3 12.45 13.67 -0.62
N PRO A 4 13.61 14.34 -0.62
CA PRO A 4 14.07 15.13 -1.76
C PRO A 4 14.08 14.30 -3.05
N GLY A 5 13.63 14.90 -4.16
CA GLY A 5 13.55 14.22 -5.46
C GLY A 5 12.32 13.37 -5.70
N SER A 6 11.43 13.23 -4.71
CA SER A 6 10.22 12.39 -4.82
C SER A 6 8.94 13.16 -5.10
N ALA A 7 9.01 14.46 -5.38
CA ALA A 7 7.82 15.32 -5.52
C ALA A 7 6.86 14.84 -6.60
N THR A 8 7.34 14.52 -7.79
CA THR A 8 6.51 14.03 -8.89
C THR A 8 5.85 12.69 -8.54
N TYR A 9 6.62 11.75 -8.00
CA TYR A 9 6.11 10.46 -7.54
C TYR A 9 5.01 10.65 -6.49
N ALA A 10 5.26 11.45 -5.46
CA ALA A 10 4.30 11.73 -4.39
C ALA A 10 3.03 12.40 -4.91
N SER A 11 3.16 13.33 -5.88
CA SER A 11 2.03 14.00 -6.50
C SER A 11 1.14 13.02 -7.26
N VAL A 12 1.72 12.12 -8.05
CA VAL A 12 0.96 11.08 -8.76
C VAL A 12 0.26 10.14 -7.77
N LYS A 13 0.94 9.74 -6.70
CA LYS A 13 0.33 8.91 -5.65
C LYS A 13 -0.85 9.61 -4.96
N GLY A 14 -0.71 10.91 -4.65
CA GLY A 14 -1.81 11.72 -4.11
C GLY A 14 -2.99 11.83 -5.08
N ALA A 15 -2.72 12.01 -6.37
CA ALA A 15 -3.75 12.03 -7.40
C ALA A 15 -4.55 10.72 -7.45
N MET A 16 -3.89 9.57 -7.28
CA MET A 16 -4.56 8.26 -7.23
C MET A 16 -5.53 8.14 -6.03
N GLU A 17 -5.18 8.72 -4.89
CA GLU A 17 -6.08 8.74 -3.72
C GLU A 17 -7.35 9.58 -4.00
N VAL A 18 -7.19 10.73 -4.63
CA VAL A 18 -8.32 11.58 -5.05
C VAL A 18 -9.18 10.84 -6.08
N LEU A 19 -8.57 10.26 -7.11
CA LEU A 19 -9.27 9.50 -8.15
C LEU A 19 -10.09 8.35 -7.55
N THR A 20 -9.54 7.61 -6.60
CA THR A 20 -10.23 6.52 -5.89
C THR A 20 -11.54 6.98 -5.27
N ARG A 21 -11.55 8.15 -4.62
CA ARG A 21 -12.76 8.71 -3.98
C ARG A 21 -13.81 9.09 -5.01
N TYR A 22 -13.42 9.72 -6.12
CA TYR A 22 -14.32 10.09 -7.20
C TYR A 22 -14.91 8.85 -7.86
N GLN A 23 -14.09 7.88 -8.21
CA GLN A 23 -14.55 6.62 -8.80
C GLN A 23 -15.48 5.85 -7.87
N ALA A 24 -15.19 5.80 -6.56
CA ALA A 24 -16.07 5.16 -5.59
C ALA A 24 -17.45 5.81 -5.57
N LYS A 25 -17.52 7.14 -5.66
CA LYS A 25 -18.78 7.88 -5.72
C LYS A 25 -19.54 7.64 -7.03
N GLU A 26 -18.85 7.75 -8.16
CA GLU A 26 -19.43 7.62 -9.50
C GLU A 26 -19.91 6.19 -9.78
N LEU A 27 -19.18 5.18 -9.31
CA LEU A 27 -19.49 3.77 -9.56
C LEU A 27 -20.38 3.14 -8.48
N GLY A 28 -20.68 3.87 -7.42
CA GLY A 28 -21.47 3.38 -6.29
C GLY A 28 -22.89 2.93 -6.68
N GLU A 29 -23.53 3.61 -7.63
CA GLU A 29 -24.85 3.22 -8.15
C GLU A 29 -24.82 1.83 -8.81
N ARG A 30 -23.69 1.46 -9.38
CA ARG A 30 -23.44 0.14 -9.96
C ARG A 30 -22.98 -0.89 -8.92
N ARG A 31 -22.95 -0.53 -7.64
CA ARG A 31 -22.44 -1.35 -6.52
C ARG A 31 -20.97 -1.79 -6.72
N ILE A 32 -20.18 -0.96 -7.40
CA ILE A 32 -18.74 -1.17 -7.57
C ILE A 32 -18.03 -0.42 -6.45
N ARG A 33 -17.24 -1.14 -5.67
CA ARG A 33 -16.37 -0.57 -4.64
C ARG A 33 -15.01 -0.23 -5.25
N VAL A 34 -14.43 0.89 -4.82
CA VAL A 34 -13.11 1.32 -5.25
C VAL A 34 -12.31 1.72 -4.02
N ASN A 35 -11.22 1.02 -3.80
CA ASN A 35 -10.29 1.28 -2.70
C ASN A 35 -8.87 1.34 -3.23
N ILE A 36 -7.97 1.93 -2.47
CA ILE A 36 -6.55 1.94 -2.77
C ILE A 36 -5.77 1.27 -1.64
N LEU A 37 -4.93 0.32 -1.99
CA LEU A 37 -4.02 -0.32 -1.05
C LEU A 37 -2.66 0.39 -1.11
N ALA A 38 -2.10 0.73 0.04
CA ALA A 38 -0.80 1.35 0.19
C ALA A 38 0.17 0.37 0.88
N PRO A 39 0.97 -0.38 0.13
CA PRO A 39 1.98 -1.26 0.71
C PRO A 39 3.09 -0.49 1.42
N GLY A 40 3.61 -1.05 2.50
CA GLY A 40 4.89 -0.64 3.05
C GLY A 40 6.07 -1.17 2.22
N ALA A 41 7.22 -1.34 2.86
CA ALA A 41 8.38 -1.94 2.22
C ALA A 41 8.17 -3.46 2.04
N ILE A 42 8.25 -3.92 0.81
CA ILE A 42 8.01 -5.31 0.41
C ILE A 42 9.25 -5.82 -0.34
N GLU A 43 9.62 -7.06 -0.08
CA GLU A 43 10.72 -7.74 -0.76
C GLU A 43 10.34 -8.11 -2.20
N THR A 44 10.56 -7.18 -3.12
CA THR A 44 10.28 -7.30 -4.55
C THR A 44 11.44 -6.78 -5.39
N ASP A 45 11.31 -6.84 -6.70
CA ASP A 45 12.25 -6.19 -7.64
C ASP A 45 12.11 -4.66 -7.68
N PHE A 46 11.12 -4.09 -7.03
CA PHE A 46 10.93 -2.65 -6.98
C PHE A 46 12.17 -1.94 -6.44
N GLY A 47 12.55 -0.83 -7.06
CA GLY A 47 13.76 -0.10 -6.70
C GLY A 47 15.05 -0.90 -6.89
N GLY A 48 15.07 -1.88 -7.82
CA GLY A 48 16.21 -2.74 -8.09
C GLY A 48 16.43 -3.84 -7.04
N GLY A 49 15.38 -4.21 -6.29
CA GLY A 49 15.45 -5.29 -5.30
C GLY A 49 16.21 -4.93 -4.02
N ARG A 50 16.47 -3.66 -3.77
CA ARG A 50 17.30 -3.20 -2.64
C ARG A 50 16.78 -3.67 -1.28
N VAL A 51 15.47 -3.66 -1.09
CA VAL A 51 14.86 -4.08 0.18
C VAL A 51 15.04 -5.58 0.41
N ARG A 52 14.94 -6.39 -0.63
CA ARG A 52 15.12 -7.84 -0.59
C ARG A 52 16.60 -8.23 -0.43
N ASP A 53 17.49 -7.61 -1.21
CA ASP A 53 18.84 -8.11 -1.43
C ASP A 53 19.90 -7.45 -0.53
N ASN A 54 19.61 -6.28 0.06
CA ASN A 54 20.52 -5.60 0.97
C ASN A 54 20.10 -5.84 2.43
N LYS A 55 20.88 -6.66 3.14
CA LYS A 55 20.58 -7.05 4.53
C LYS A 55 20.48 -5.86 5.48
N GLU A 56 21.37 -4.89 5.37
CA GLU A 56 21.39 -3.70 6.24
C GLU A 56 20.13 -2.85 6.05
N ILE A 57 19.69 -2.65 4.81
CA ILE A 57 18.45 -1.95 4.50
C ILE A 57 17.27 -2.73 5.03
N ASN A 58 17.23 -4.04 4.81
CA ASN A 58 16.17 -4.92 5.28
C ASN A 58 16.04 -4.88 6.81
N ASP A 59 17.15 -5.05 7.53
CA ASP A 59 17.21 -5.01 9.00
C ASP A 59 16.74 -3.64 9.54
N THR A 60 17.14 -2.55 8.89
CA THR A 60 16.73 -1.19 9.26
C THR A 60 15.21 -1.01 9.11
N ILE A 61 14.65 -1.45 8.00
CA ILE A 61 13.21 -1.36 7.76
C ILE A 61 12.44 -2.25 8.74
N ALA A 62 12.92 -3.47 8.98
CA ALA A 62 12.32 -4.39 9.95
C ALA A 62 12.27 -3.76 11.36
N ALA A 63 13.34 -3.09 11.77
CA ALA A 63 13.40 -2.39 13.06
C ALA A 63 12.40 -1.21 13.16
N LEU A 64 12.06 -0.58 12.03
CA LEU A 64 11.07 0.51 11.95
C LEU A 64 9.63 0.01 11.74
N THR A 65 9.44 -1.29 11.62
CA THR A 65 8.14 -1.90 11.37
C THR A 65 7.61 -2.53 12.65
N ALA A 66 6.40 -2.20 13.06
CA ALA A 66 5.81 -2.68 14.32
C ALA A 66 5.75 -4.21 14.39
N LEU A 67 5.49 -4.90 13.26
CA LEU A 67 5.50 -6.36 13.18
C LEU A 67 6.91 -6.97 13.06
N GLY A 68 7.97 -6.15 13.10
CA GLY A 68 9.36 -6.59 13.23
C GLY A 68 9.97 -7.26 12.00
N ARG A 69 9.34 -7.11 10.84
CA ARG A 69 9.84 -7.67 9.57
C ARG A 69 9.49 -6.81 8.38
N VAL A 70 10.21 -6.98 7.30
CA VAL A 70 9.81 -6.49 5.97
C VAL A 70 8.64 -7.33 5.46
N GLY A 71 7.78 -6.73 4.65
CA GLY A 71 6.65 -7.43 4.03
C GLY A 71 7.10 -8.37 2.91
N GLN A 72 6.30 -9.40 2.67
CA GLN A 72 6.44 -10.31 1.55
C GLN A 72 5.38 -10.03 0.50
N PRO A 73 5.58 -10.37 -0.78
CA PRO A 73 4.57 -10.21 -1.83
C PRO A 73 3.21 -10.82 -1.45
N ASP A 74 3.21 -11.98 -0.80
CA ASP A 74 1.98 -12.66 -0.36
C ASP A 74 1.20 -11.86 0.68
N ASP A 75 1.85 -11.09 1.55
CA ASP A 75 1.16 -10.19 2.49
C ASP A 75 0.25 -9.20 1.76
N ILE A 76 0.68 -8.73 0.61
CA ILE A 76 -0.10 -7.79 -0.22
C ILE A 76 -1.15 -8.54 -1.04
N GLY A 77 -0.82 -9.69 -1.61
CA GLY A 77 -1.76 -10.53 -2.33
C GLY A 77 -2.95 -10.93 -1.46
N ASP A 78 -2.70 -11.37 -0.25
CA ASP A 78 -3.74 -11.77 0.71
C ASP A 78 -4.62 -10.57 1.12
N ALA A 79 -4.02 -9.39 1.34
CA ALA A 79 -4.77 -8.18 1.63
C ALA A 79 -5.68 -7.77 0.46
N ILE A 80 -5.21 -7.89 -0.79
CA ILE A 80 -6.01 -7.62 -1.99
C ILE A 80 -7.17 -8.62 -2.08
N CYS A 81 -6.92 -9.91 -1.90
CA CYS A 81 -7.97 -10.93 -1.90
C CYS A 81 -9.05 -10.63 -0.87
N ALA A 82 -8.67 -10.26 0.35
CA ALA A 82 -9.61 -9.89 1.41
C ALA A 82 -10.46 -8.67 1.02
N LEU A 83 -9.84 -7.64 0.45
CA LEU A 83 -10.53 -6.42 0.02
C LEU A 83 -11.46 -6.63 -1.18
N LEU A 84 -11.22 -7.63 -2.01
CA LEU A 84 -12.07 -8.00 -3.14
C LEU A 84 -13.20 -8.96 -2.74
N SER A 85 -13.18 -9.49 -1.53
CA SER A 85 -14.19 -10.43 -1.04
C SER A 85 -15.49 -9.74 -0.66
N GLU A 86 -16.57 -10.51 -0.59
CA GLU A 86 -17.87 -10.01 -0.13
C GLU A 86 -17.87 -9.62 1.35
N GLU A 87 -16.99 -10.20 2.15
CA GLU A 87 -16.85 -9.92 3.59
C GLU A 87 -16.49 -8.46 3.88
N THR A 88 -15.82 -7.79 2.94
CA THR A 88 -15.51 -6.37 3.02
C THR A 88 -16.44 -5.50 2.19
N GLY A 89 -17.65 -5.98 1.91
CA GLY A 89 -18.64 -5.37 1.00
C GLY A 89 -19.06 -3.94 1.36
N TRP A 90 -18.82 -3.49 2.59
CA TRP A 90 -19.14 -2.13 3.05
C TRP A 90 -17.94 -1.18 3.02
N ILE A 91 -16.77 -1.63 2.54
CA ILE A 91 -15.54 -0.82 2.45
C ILE A 91 -15.42 -0.27 1.03
N THR A 92 -15.50 1.05 0.89
CA THR A 92 -15.27 1.76 -0.38
C THR A 92 -14.67 3.15 -0.12
N ALA A 93 -14.02 3.73 -1.10
CA ALA A 93 -13.36 5.05 -1.05
C ALA A 93 -12.24 5.14 0.00
N GLN A 94 -11.67 4.02 0.44
CA GLN A 94 -10.66 3.99 1.48
C GLN A 94 -9.25 3.84 0.91
N ARG A 95 -8.30 4.51 1.59
CA ARG A 95 -6.88 4.19 1.49
C ARG A 95 -6.52 3.28 2.66
N ILE A 96 -6.15 2.07 2.34
CA ILE A 96 -5.84 1.04 3.33
C ILE A 96 -4.35 0.78 3.28
N GLU A 97 -3.68 0.97 4.40
CA GLU A 97 -2.25 0.71 4.51
C GLU A 97 -1.99 -0.74 4.93
N ALA A 98 -1.12 -1.41 4.17
CA ALA A 98 -0.63 -2.76 4.43
C ALA A 98 0.89 -2.72 4.58
N SER A 99 1.36 -2.20 5.72
CA SER A 99 2.78 -1.91 5.95
C SER A 99 3.37 -2.64 7.16
N GLY A 100 2.56 -3.44 7.87
CA GLY A 100 2.98 -4.03 9.14
C GLY A 100 3.23 -2.99 10.25
N GLY A 101 2.73 -1.77 10.07
CA GLY A 101 2.98 -0.65 10.99
C GLY A 101 4.36 -0.03 10.79
N GLN A 102 4.77 0.17 9.56
CA GLN A 102 6.05 0.82 9.23
C GLN A 102 6.03 2.30 9.61
N ALA A 103 7.03 2.76 10.34
CA ALA A 103 7.25 4.15 10.71
C ALA A 103 6.05 4.82 11.41
N LEU A 104 5.44 4.11 12.33
CA LEU A 104 4.39 4.65 13.21
C LEU A 104 4.90 5.78 14.12
#